data_9dda55087451b68073aec0f2131eb9bf
#
_entry.id   9dda55087451b68073aec0f2131eb9bf
#
_cell.length_a   1.000
_cell.length_b   1.000
_cell.length_c   1.000
_cell.angle_alpha   90.00
_cell.angle_beta   90.00
_cell.angle_gamma   90.00
#
_symmetry.space_group_name_H-M   'P 1'
#
loop_
_entity.id
_entity.type
_entity.pdbx_description
1 polymer ?
#
loop_
_entity_poly.entity_id
_entity_poly.type
_entity_poly.pdbx_seq_one_letter_code
_entity_poly.pdbx_strand_id
1 'polypeptide(L)'
;MAAQGSLYLNSARPMVSENGNSPLLRELVQLFAQIHGRDGSDWLVESLTDYYANELLRRSGGMSDDRYQVWQARLSKQGAKVNRLKGERASPAQVARGVMLLQALDKEIRIHTQAKRSLDDVVRGLMRLPSVSTEDFVQISENVLGRRSDVLQSKVLH
;
A
#
# COMPACT_ATOMS: atom_id res chain seq x y z
N MET A 1 -25.58 -2.98 -7.28
CA MET A 1 -24.83 -3.18 -6.92
C MET A 1 -23.71 -2.71 -7.22
N ALA A 2 -23.22 -2.71 -6.65
CA ALA A 2 -22.20 -2.12 -6.82
C ALA A 2 -21.37 -2.40 -7.75
N ALA A 3 -20.70 -1.70 -7.93
CA ALA A 3 -19.76 -1.71 -8.93
C ALA A 3 -18.95 -2.94 -9.12
N GLN A 4 -19.17 -3.93 -8.44
CA GLN A 4 -18.46 -5.19 -8.56
C GLN A 4 -16.96 -5.02 -8.67
N GLY A 5 -16.42 -4.26 -7.78
CA GLY A 5 -14.99 -4.02 -7.76
C GLY A 5 -14.51 -2.93 -8.68
N SER A 6 -15.36 -2.30 -9.45
CA SER A 6 -14.92 -1.17 -10.25
C SER A 6 -14.81 0.08 -9.38
N LEU A 7 -13.91 0.96 -9.73
CA LEU A 7 -13.72 2.20 -9.02
C LEU A 7 -14.55 3.32 -9.63
N TYR A 8 -15.81 3.03 -9.89
CA TYR A 8 -16.71 4.00 -10.48
C TYR A 8 -16.99 5.14 -9.50
N LEU A 9 -16.80 6.35 -9.95
CA LEU A 9 -17.05 7.54 -9.16
C LEU A 9 -18.07 8.41 -9.86
N ASN A 10 -19.04 8.88 -9.08
CA ASN A 10 -19.96 9.87 -9.59
C ASN A 10 -19.32 11.24 -9.37
N SER A 11 -19.03 11.94 -10.45
CA SER A 11 -18.35 13.24 -10.38
C SER A 11 -19.17 14.31 -9.67
N ALA A 12 -20.47 14.11 -9.52
CA ALA A 12 -21.33 15.05 -8.79
C ALA A 12 -21.22 14.92 -7.27
N ARG A 13 -20.50 13.93 -6.79
CA ARG A 13 -20.35 13.71 -5.36
C ARG A 13 -18.93 13.95 -4.93
N PRO A 14 -18.72 14.46 -3.70
CA PRO A 14 -17.38 14.58 -3.19
C PRO A 14 -16.77 13.19 -2.99
N MET A 15 -15.48 13.08 -3.23
CA MET A 15 -14.78 11.82 -3.05
C MET A 15 -14.57 11.46 -1.58
N VAL A 16 -14.54 12.46 -0.70
CA VAL A 16 -14.32 12.28 0.72
C VAL A 16 -15.48 12.86 1.49
N SER A 17 -16.04 12.07 2.39
CA SER A 17 -17.13 12.53 3.25
C SER A 17 -16.59 13.36 4.40
N GLU A 18 -17.49 13.98 5.17
CA GLU A 18 -17.13 14.85 6.29
C GLU A 18 -16.23 14.20 7.32
N ASN A 19 -16.39 12.91 7.55
CA ASN A 19 -15.57 12.21 8.54
C ASN A 19 -14.32 11.59 7.94
N GLY A 20 -13.96 11.98 6.71
CA GLY A 20 -12.77 11.48 6.06
C GLY A 20 -12.95 10.17 5.31
N ASN A 21 -14.13 9.58 5.34
CA ASN A 21 -14.40 8.38 4.56
C ASN A 21 -14.72 8.74 3.12
N SER A 22 -14.42 7.82 2.24
CA SER A 22 -14.64 7.99 0.82
C SER A 22 -15.25 6.71 0.25
N PRO A 23 -16.22 6.80 -0.68
CA PRO A 23 -16.70 5.62 -1.38
C PRO A 23 -15.56 4.87 -2.08
N LEU A 24 -14.61 5.61 -2.63
CA LEU A 24 -13.44 5.04 -3.28
C LEU A 24 -12.59 4.26 -2.27
N LEU A 25 -12.39 4.81 -1.07
CA LEU A 25 -11.62 4.13 -0.04
C LEU A 25 -12.27 2.81 0.36
N ARG A 26 -13.59 2.80 0.53
CA ARG A 26 -14.31 1.58 0.85
C ARG A 26 -14.15 0.54 -0.24
N GLU A 27 -14.27 0.97 -1.48
CA GLU A 27 -14.13 0.08 -2.62
C GLU A 27 -12.74 -0.55 -2.64
N LEU A 28 -11.71 0.24 -2.41
CA LEU A 28 -10.35 -0.26 -2.36
C LEU A 28 -10.10 -1.20 -1.18
N VAL A 29 -10.65 -0.87 -0.01
CA VAL A 29 -10.51 -1.75 1.15
C VAL A 29 -11.14 -3.11 0.84
N GLN A 30 -12.29 -3.11 0.16
CA GLN A 30 -12.95 -4.35 -0.23
C GLN A 30 -12.12 -5.13 -1.24
N LEU A 31 -11.50 -4.43 -2.20
CA LEU A 31 -10.63 -5.08 -3.16
C LEU A 31 -9.41 -5.70 -2.48
N PHE A 32 -8.79 -4.97 -1.57
CA PHE A 32 -7.64 -5.50 -0.83
C PHE A 32 -8.01 -6.63 0.11
N ALA A 33 -9.24 -6.63 0.63
CA ALA A 33 -9.72 -7.74 1.44
C ALA A 33 -9.78 -9.06 0.65
N GLN A 34 -9.79 -8.98 -0.69
CA GLN A 34 -9.74 -10.16 -1.55
C GLN A 34 -8.31 -10.65 -1.77
N ILE A 35 -7.31 -9.86 -1.43
CA ILE A 35 -5.93 -10.30 -1.48
C ILE A 35 -5.68 -11.14 -0.23
N HIS A 36 -5.49 -12.42 -0.42
CA HIS A 36 -5.25 -13.31 0.69
C HIS A 36 -3.75 -13.46 0.91
N GLY A 37 -3.27 -12.97 2.04
CA GLY A 37 -1.88 -13.15 2.41
C GLY A 37 -1.63 -14.58 2.86
N ARG A 38 -0.54 -15.18 2.38
CA ARG A 38 -0.07 -16.45 2.88
C ARG A 38 0.57 -16.25 4.25
N ASP A 39 0.84 -17.35 4.93
CA ASP A 39 1.46 -17.32 6.24
C ASP A 39 2.68 -16.41 6.25
N GLY A 40 2.72 -15.51 7.21
CA GLY A 40 3.81 -14.55 7.33
C GLY A 40 3.69 -13.30 6.47
N SER A 41 2.62 -13.18 5.67
CA SER A 41 2.45 -12.04 4.75
C SER A 41 1.27 -11.14 5.12
N ASP A 42 0.76 -11.24 6.34
CA ASP A 42 -0.32 -10.39 6.82
C ASP A 42 0.08 -8.90 6.77
N TRP A 43 1.35 -8.61 7.07
CA TRP A 43 1.86 -7.25 7.03
C TRP A 43 1.64 -6.59 5.67
N LEU A 44 1.74 -7.35 4.60
CA LEU A 44 1.63 -6.81 3.24
C LEU A 44 0.21 -6.32 2.96
N VAL A 45 -0.79 -7.14 3.26
CA VAL A 45 -2.19 -6.79 3.05
C VAL A 45 -2.58 -5.57 3.88
N GLU A 46 -2.20 -5.59 5.16
CA GLU A 46 -2.52 -4.49 6.07
C GLU A 46 -1.81 -3.20 5.68
N SER A 47 -0.54 -3.30 5.28
CA SER A 47 0.23 -2.14 4.86
C SER A 47 -0.30 -1.55 3.56
N LEU A 48 -0.67 -2.38 2.59
CA LEU A 48 -1.26 -1.91 1.34
C LEU A 48 -2.58 -1.17 1.60
N THR A 49 -3.42 -1.73 2.45
CA THR A 49 -4.69 -1.11 2.80
C THR A 49 -4.47 0.28 3.40
N ASP A 50 -3.57 0.37 4.37
CA ASP A 50 -3.28 1.62 5.06
C ASP A 50 -2.62 2.64 4.12
N TYR A 51 -1.67 2.18 3.31
CA TYR A 51 -0.99 3.03 2.33
C TYR A 51 -1.99 3.68 1.38
N TYR A 52 -2.86 2.89 0.76
CA TYR A 52 -3.79 3.41 -0.22
C TYR A 52 -4.91 4.24 0.38
N ALA A 53 -5.34 3.91 1.60
CA ALA A 53 -6.33 4.73 2.29
C ALA A 53 -5.83 6.18 2.43
N ASN A 54 -4.58 6.33 2.86
CA ASN A 54 -3.99 7.66 3.05
C ASN A 54 -3.60 8.33 1.72
N GLU A 55 -3.11 7.54 0.78
CA GLU A 55 -2.73 8.05 -0.52
C GLU A 55 -3.92 8.62 -1.29
N LEU A 56 -5.05 7.94 -1.22
CA LEU A 56 -6.26 8.42 -1.89
C LEU A 56 -6.81 9.67 -1.22
N LEU A 57 -6.77 9.75 0.10
CA LEU A 57 -7.15 10.96 0.80
C LEU A 57 -6.30 12.14 0.34
N ARG A 58 -5.01 11.90 0.19
CA ARG A 58 -4.10 12.94 -0.25
C ARG A 58 -4.38 13.36 -1.70
N ARG A 59 -4.52 12.38 -2.60
CA ARG A 59 -4.77 12.64 -4.04
C ARG A 59 -6.10 13.36 -4.26
N SER A 60 -7.10 13.09 -3.43
CA SER A 60 -8.42 13.71 -3.56
C SER A 60 -8.55 15.05 -2.85
N GLY A 61 -7.48 15.52 -2.19
CA GLY A 61 -7.51 16.75 -1.44
C GLY A 61 -8.11 16.63 -0.04
N GLY A 62 -8.42 15.41 0.39
CA GLY A 62 -8.97 15.16 1.72
C GLY A 62 -7.95 15.17 2.84
N MET A 63 -6.67 15.32 2.51
CA MET A 63 -5.59 15.39 3.49
C MET A 63 -4.69 16.55 3.14
N SER A 64 -4.53 17.49 4.07
CA SER A 64 -3.62 18.62 3.89
C SER A 64 -2.17 18.17 3.97
N ASP A 65 -1.26 19.02 3.50
CA ASP A 65 0.16 18.74 3.59
C ASP A 65 0.62 18.61 5.04
N ASP A 66 0.09 19.45 5.92
CA ASP A 66 0.42 19.40 7.35
C ASP A 66 0.01 18.07 7.96
N ARG A 67 -1.20 17.59 7.64
CA ARG A 67 -1.67 16.29 8.14
C ARG A 67 -0.83 15.15 7.57
N TYR A 68 -0.43 15.26 6.31
CA TYR A 68 0.44 14.26 5.69
C TYR A 68 1.77 14.18 6.43
N GLN A 69 2.38 15.32 6.77
CA GLN A 69 3.63 15.36 7.50
C GLN A 69 3.50 14.75 8.90
N VAL A 70 2.39 15.02 9.58
CA VAL A 70 2.11 14.43 10.89
C VAL A 70 2.00 12.90 10.76
N TRP A 71 1.31 12.42 9.74
CA TRP A 71 1.17 10.99 9.48
C TRP A 71 2.53 10.35 9.21
N GLN A 72 3.35 10.97 8.37
CA GLN A 72 4.69 10.47 8.07
C GLN A 72 5.55 10.38 9.33
N ALA A 73 5.52 11.40 10.18
CA ALA A 73 6.27 11.38 11.43
C ALA A 73 5.81 10.26 12.35
N ARG A 74 4.50 10.01 12.40
CA ARG A 74 3.94 8.92 13.18
C ARG A 74 4.39 7.56 12.66
N LEU A 75 4.38 7.35 11.34
CA LEU A 75 4.86 6.11 10.74
C LEU A 75 6.32 5.86 11.12
N SER A 76 7.15 6.88 10.99
CA SER A 76 8.57 6.77 11.32
C SER A 76 8.78 6.38 12.77
N LYS A 77 8.03 7.01 13.67
CA LYS A 77 8.13 6.73 15.09
C LYS A 77 7.65 5.33 15.44
N GLN A 78 6.49 4.94 14.91
CA GLN A 78 5.92 3.63 15.21
C GLN A 78 6.73 2.48 14.63
N GLY A 79 7.29 2.67 13.44
CA GLY A 79 8.02 1.61 12.74
C GLY A 79 9.49 1.53 13.06
N ALA A 80 10.04 2.48 13.83
CA ALA A 80 11.48 2.62 14.02
C ALA A 80 12.17 1.39 14.61
N LYS A 81 11.48 0.68 15.50
CA LYS A 81 12.06 -0.46 16.21
C LYS A 81 11.70 -1.82 15.59
N VAL A 82 11.01 -1.81 14.47
CA VAL A 82 10.61 -3.06 13.83
C VAL A 82 11.80 -3.70 13.14
N ASN A 83 12.06 -4.96 13.48
CA ASN A 83 13.15 -5.73 12.91
C ASN A 83 12.68 -6.70 11.82
N ARG A 84 11.41 -7.06 11.83
CA ARG A 84 10.87 -8.07 10.93
C ARG A 84 9.41 -7.80 10.64
N LEU A 85 9.03 -7.94 9.39
CA LEU A 85 7.64 -7.75 8.95
C LEU A 85 6.85 -9.06 8.92
N LYS A 86 7.51 -10.18 8.65
CA LYS A 86 6.85 -11.48 8.60
C LYS A 86 6.38 -11.92 9.97
N GLY A 87 5.16 -12.46 10.05
CA GLY A 87 4.58 -12.94 11.28
C GLY A 87 3.13 -13.35 11.04
N GLU A 88 2.51 -14.00 12.01
CA GLU A 88 1.13 -14.44 11.89
C GLU A 88 0.17 -13.29 11.74
N ARG A 89 0.40 -12.22 12.50
CA ARG A 89 -0.40 -11.01 12.45
C ARG A 89 0.51 -9.82 12.48
N ALA A 90 0.17 -8.82 11.67
CA ALA A 90 0.92 -7.60 11.67
C ALA A 90 0.49 -6.71 12.84
N SER A 91 1.46 -6.31 13.65
CA SER A 91 1.23 -5.33 14.70
C SER A 91 1.11 -3.93 14.07
N PRO A 92 0.53 -2.94 14.78
CA PRO A 92 0.51 -1.58 14.26
C PRO A 92 1.89 -1.05 13.87
N ALA A 93 2.92 -1.42 14.63
CA ALA A 93 4.29 -1.01 14.32
C ALA A 93 4.78 -1.65 13.02
N GLN A 94 4.47 -2.92 12.79
CA GLN A 94 4.83 -3.60 11.55
C GLN A 94 4.08 -3.02 10.36
N VAL A 95 2.81 -2.67 10.53
CA VAL A 95 2.04 -2.00 9.46
C VAL A 95 2.69 -0.65 9.12
N ALA A 96 3.04 0.14 10.12
CA ALA A 96 3.71 1.42 9.91
C ALA A 96 5.01 1.25 9.13
N ARG A 97 5.83 0.28 9.52
CA ARG A 97 7.09 -0.02 8.83
C ARG A 97 6.82 -0.49 7.40
N GLY A 98 5.79 -1.31 7.20
CA GLY A 98 5.38 -1.79 5.89
C GLY A 98 4.94 -0.66 4.97
N VAL A 99 4.18 0.31 5.49
CA VAL A 99 3.76 1.48 4.72
C VAL A 99 4.99 2.28 4.26
N MET A 100 5.96 2.47 5.16
CA MET A 100 7.20 3.16 4.80
C MET A 100 7.97 2.42 3.70
N LEU A 101 8.00 1.10 3.78
CA LEU A 101 8.63 0.28 2.75
C LEU A 101 7.92 0.46 1.40
N LEU A 102 6.60 0.46 1.41
CA LEU A 102 5.81 0.66 0.18
C LEU A 102 6.03 2.05 -0.42
N GLN A 103 6.15 3.08 0.42
CA GLN A 103 6.45 4.42 -0.05
C GLN A 103 7.83 4.47 -0.71
N ALA A 104 8.82 3.85 -0.10
CA ALA A 104 10.18 3.81 -0.64
C ALA A 104 10.20 3.02 -1.96
N LEU A 105 9.47 1.93 -2.03
CA LEU A 105 9.37 1.11 -3.24
C LEU A 105 8.71 1.89 -4.39
N ASP A 106 7.61 2.59 -4.09
CA ASP A 106 6.94 3.40 -5.11
C ASP A 106 7.89 4.43 -5.69
N LYS A 107 8.65 5.09 -4.82
CA LYS A 107 9.63 6.07 -5.24
C LYS A 107 10.73 5.44 -6.09
N GLU A 108 11.23 4.28 -5.70
CA GLU A 108 12.24 3.55 -6.45
C GLU A 108 11.74 3.21 -7.84
N ILE A 109 10.52 2.68 -7.95
CA ILE A 109 9.92 2.33 -9.23
C ILE A 109 9.80 3.56 -10.12
N ARG A 110 9.28 4.66 -9.59
CA ARG A 110 9.10 5.89 -10.37
C ARG A 110 10.44 6.44 -10.87
N ILE A 111 11.45 6.41 -10.04
CA ILE A 111 12.78 6.90 -10.43
C ILE A 111 13.36 6.07 -11.56
N HIS A 112 13.30 4.74 -11.45
CA HIS A 112 13.92 3.86 -12.43
C HIS A 112 13.10 3.66 -13.71
N THR A 113 11.85 4.07 -13.72
CA THR A 113 10.99 3.96 -14.90
C THR A 113 10.57 5.31 -15.47
N GLN A 114 11.21 6.39 -15.04
CA GLN A 114 10.87 7.75 -15.43
C GLN A 114 9.37 8.03 -15.21
N ALA A 115 8.85 7.59 -14.07
CA ALA A 115 7.46 7.73 -13.66
C ALA A 115 6.44 7.01 -14.56
N LYS A 116 6.89 6.09 -15.41
CA LYS A 116 6.00 5.30 -16.26
C LYS A 116 5.29 4.21 -15.49
N ARG A 117 5.86 3.75 -14.38
CA ARG A 117 5.31 2.72 -13.52
C ARG A 117 5.35 3.17 -12.07
N SER A 118 4.56 2.51 -11.26
CA SER A 118 4.44 2.85 -9.84
C SER A 118 4.04 1.60 -9.05
N LEU A 119 3.86 1.79 -7.74
CA LEU A 119 3.34 0.73 -6.88
C LEU A 119 1.97 0.22 -7.36
N ASP A 120 1.18 1.06 -8.01
CA ASP A 120 -0.12 0.65 -8.54
C ASP A 120 0.02 -0.56 -9.50
N ASP A 121 1.10 -0.61 -10.27
CA ASP A 121 1.36 -1.73 -11.18
C ASP A 121 1.66 -3.01 -10.42
N VAL A 122 2.36 -2.89 -9.29
CA VAL A 122 2.63 -4.03 -8.41
C VAL A 122 1.33 -4.59 -7.85
N VAL A 123 0.45 -3.71 -7.38
CA VAL A 123 -0.84 -4.11 -6.82
C VAL A 123 -1.69 -4.83 -7.87
N ARG A 124 -1.71 -4.35 -9.10
CA ARG A 124 -2.43 -5.02 -10.18
C ARG A 124 -1.92 -6.44 -10.39
N GLY A 125 -0.62 -6.64 -10.31
CA GLY A 125 -0.02 -7.97 -10.41
C GLY A 125 -0.42 -8.87 -9.25
N LEU A 126 -0.43 -8.34 -8.03
CA LEU A 126 -0.81 -9.10 -6.84
C LEU A 126 -2.27 -9.54 -6.89
N MET A 127 -3.14 -8.69 -7.41
CA MET A 127 -4.57 -8.99 -7.48
C MET A 127 -4.91 -10.16 -8.40
N ARG A 128 -3.98 -10.57 -9.24
CA ARG A 128 -4.17 -11.72 -10.15
C ARG A 128 -3.89 -13.04 -9.46
N LEU A 129 -3.32 -13.01 -8.26
CA LEU A 129 -2.95 -14.23 -7.54
C LEU A 129 -4.06 -14.62 -6.57
N PRO A 130 -4.32 -15.93 -6.39
CA PRO A 130 -5.30 -16.39 -5.40
C PRO A 130 -4.86 -16.12 -3.98
N SER A 131 -3.55 -16.10 -3.74
CA SER A 131 -2.97 -15.73 -2.47
C SER A 131 -1.58 -15.16 -2.74
N VAL A 132 -1.07 -14.32 -1.83
CA VAL A 132 0.22 -13.67 -2.03
C VAL A 132 1.14 -13.93 -0.85
N SER A 133 2.38 -14.24 -1.18
CA SER A 133 3.45 -14.34 -0.20
C SER A 133 4.34 -13.10 -0.30
N THR A 134 5.20 -12.92 0.69
CA THR A 134 6.21 -11.87 0.63
C THR A 134 7.11 -12.07 -0.59
N GLU A 135 7.43 -13.31 -0.91
CA GLU A 135 8.25 -13.66 -2.08
C GLU A 135 7.56 -13.28 -3.39
N ASP A 136 6.25 -13.52 -3.49
CA ASP A 136 5.45 -13.10 -4.65
C ASP A 136 5.50 -11.58 -4.81
N PHE A 137 5.38 -10.87 -3.71
CA PHE A 137 5.45 -9.41 -3.70
C PHE A 137 6.80 -8.92 -4.22
N VAL A 138 7.90 -9.51 -3.74
CA VAL A 138 9.24 -9.15 -4.19
C VAL A 138 9.39 -9.42 -5.69
N GLN A 139 8.95 -10.60 -6.13
CA GLN A 139 9.07 -11.00 -7.54
C GLN A 139 8.31 -10.06 -8.46
N ILE A 140 7.06 -9.76 -8.13
CA ILE A 140 6.23 -8.88 -8.94
C ILE A 140 6.79 -7.46 -8.93
N SER A 141 7.26 -7.00 -7.78
CA SER A 141 7.84 -5.66 -7.65
C SER A 141 9.08 -5.50 -8.53
N GLU A 142 9.94 -6.51 -8.54
CA GLU A 142 11.16 -6.46 -9.34
C GLU A 142 10.84 -6.56 -10.84
N ASN A 143 9.79 -7.29 -11.21
CA ASN A 143 9.34 -7.32 -12.59
C ASN A 143 8.85 -5.94 -13.05
N VAL A 144 8.09 -5.25 -12.19
CA VAL A 144 7.60 -3.90 -12.49
C VAL A 144 8.76 -2.91 -12.56
N LEU A 145 9.71 -3.04 -11.63
CA LEU A 145 10.88 -2.17 -11.57
C LEU A 145 11.82 -2.41 -12.76
N GLY A 146 11.87 -3.63 -13.25
CA GLY A 146 12.77 -4.02 -14.34
C GLY A 146 14.18 -4.34 -13.89
N ARG A 147 14.40 -4.45 -12.59
CA ARG A 147 15.70 -4.76 -12.01
C ARG A 147 15.49 -5.23 -10.56
N ARG A 148 16.58 -5.69 -9.94
CA ARG A 148 16.55 -6.03 -8.53
C ARG A 148 16.32 -4.78 -7.69
N SER A 149 15.44 -4.87 -6.71
CA SER A 149 15.09 -3.74 -5.87
C SER A 149 16.06 -3.59 -4.70
N ASP A 150 16.63 -2.41 -4.56
CA ASP A 150 17.44 -2.09 -3.39
C ASP A 150 16.59 -1.97 -2.13
N VAL A 151 15.39 -1.39 -2.27
CA VAL A 151 14.46 -1.24 -1.15
C VAL A 151 14.09 -2.60 -0.56
N LEU A 152 13.85 -3.59 -1.41
CA LEU A 152 13.40 -4.92 -0.99
C LEU A 152 14.54 -5.83 -0.50
N GLN A 153 15.79 -5.33 -0.52
CA GLN A 153 16.90 -6.02 0.14
C GLN A 153 16.91 -5.78 1.66
N SER A 154 15.98 -4.98 2.17
CA SER A 154 15.91 -4.66 3.58
C SER A 154 15.79 -5.92 4.44
N LYS A 155 16.51 -5.93 5.56
CA LYS A 155 16.51 -7.04 6.50
C LYS A 155 15.13 -7.32 7.09
N VAL A 156 14.24 -6.31 7.12
CA VAL A 156 12.90 -6.48 7.69
C VAL A 156 12.05 -7.48 6.90
N LEU A 157 12.41 -7.77 5.65
CA LEU A 157 11.72 -8.75 4.83
C LEU A 157 12.32 -10.16 4.95
N HIS A 158 13.45 -10.28 5.59
CA HIS A 158 14.18 -11.54 5.72
C HIS A 158 14.45 -11.87 7.18
#